data_e9d60916b8acb8d62a9bff524d163450
#
_entry.id   e9d60916b8acb8d62a9bff524d163450
#
_cell.length_a   1.000
_cell.length_b   1.000
_cell.length_c   1.000
_cell.angle_alpha   90.00
_cell.angle_beta   90.00
_cell.angle_gamma   90.00
#
_symmetry.space_group_name_H-M   'P 1'
#
loop_
_entity.id
_entity.type
_entity.pdbx_description
1 polymer ?
#
loop_
_entity_poly.entity_id
_entity_poly.type
_entity_poly.pdbx_seq_one_letter_code
_entity_poly.pdbx_strand_id
1 'polypeptide(L)'
;MEYTVRTLLKEGDRVTGCVAYTRVEGDIHAFSAKSVVLATGGITRCWSVCSGSWEYTGDGHALALWAGAELRDMEFVQFHPTGMVWPPSVRGILVTEGVRGEGGRLTNSEGDRFMFDYVPEMFAGDHADTIEESDQWVEEVVSGKLATVRRPPELLTRDVVAKAINSEVKAGRGSPHGGAFLDISHRGEEAILKKLPSMHHQFK
;
A
#
# COMPACT_ATOMS: atom_id res chain seq x y z
N MET A 1 -5.56 26.58 9.08
CA MET A 1 -5.14 25.22 9.49
C MET A 1 -3.70 25.09 9.09
N GLU A 2 -2.81 24.58 9.51
CA GLU A 2 -1.38 24.44 9.30
C GLU A 2 -0.62 24.57 10.60
N TYR A 3 -1.13 23.82 11.60
CA TYR A 3 -0.45 23.67 12.87
C TYR A 3 0.41 22.41 12.87
N THR A 4 1.59 22.52 13.44
CA THR A 4 2.41 21.37 13.82
C THR A 4 2.38 21.23 15.33
N VAL A 5 1.87 20.09 15.83
CA VAL A 5 1.87 19.78 17.26
C VAL A 5 3.28 19.39 17.68
N ARG A 6 3.80 20.04 18.72
CA ARG A 6 5.16 19.84 19.22
C ARG A 6 5.21 18.94 20.45
N THR A 7 4.20 19.02 21.31
CA THR A 7 4.15 18.25 22.55
C THR A 7 2.72 18.11 23.04
N LEU A 8 2.45 17.02 23.75
CA LEU A 8 1.21 16.83 24.51
C LEU A 8 1.40 17.43 25.93
N LEU A 9 0.39 18.11 26.41
CA LEU A 9 0.35 18.64 27.78
C LEU A 9 -0.21 17.55 28.71
N LYS A 10 0.42 17.41 29.88
CA LYS A 10 0.02 16.41 30.88
C LYS A 10 -0.14 17.04 32.26
N GLU A 11 -1.08 16.51 33.03
CA GLU A 11 -1.22 16.71 34.45
C GLU A 11 -1.23 15.32 35.11
N GLY A 12 -0.13 14.95 35.76
CA GLY A 12 0.12 13.58 36.16
C GLY A 12 0.15 12.63 34.94
N ASP A 13 -0.68 11.60 34.97
CA ASP A 13 -0.79 10.63 33.84
C ASP A 13 -1.86 10.99 32.82
N ARG A 14 -2.55 12.10 33.02
CA ARG A 14 -3.63 12.53 32.15
C ARG A 14 -3.14 13.55 31.12
N VAL A 15 -3.46 13.33 29.85
CA VAL A 15 -3.28 14.34 28.80
C VAL A 15 -4.38 15.40 28.92
N THR A 16 -3.98 16.67 28.92
CA THR A 16 -4.86 17.84 29.12
C THR A 16 -4.86 18.81 27.94
N GLY A 17 -4.13 18.48 26.88
CA GLY A 17 -4.06 19.32 25.69
C GLY A 17 -2.78 19.13 24.90
N CYS A 18 -2.43 20.11 24.10
CA CYS A 18 -1.20 20.12 23.32
C CYS A 18 -0.65 21.54 23.12
N VAL A 19 0.65 21.61 22.79
CA VAL A 19 1.28 22.82 22.27
C VAL A 19 1.61 22.60 20.80
N ALA A 20 1.25 23.57 19.99
CA ALA A 20 1.51 23.56 18.55
C ALA A 20 2.02 24.93 18.09
N TYR A 21 2.59 24.97 16.91
CA TYR A 21 2.95 26.24 16.26
C TYR A 21 2.34 26.29 14.84
N THR A 22 2.06 27.53 14.40
CA THR A 22 1.65 27.78 13.01
C THR A 22 2.85 27.59 12.09
N ARG A 23 2.65 26.97 10.93
CA ARG A 23 3.77 26.69 10.00
C ARG A 23 4.23 27.91 9.22
N VAL A 24 3.36 28.91 9.08
CA VAL A 24 3.65 30.11 8.29
C VAL A 24 4.27 31.20 9.18
N GLU A 25 3.57 31.55 10.28
CA GLU A 25 3.99 32.65 11.17
C GLU A 25 4.95 32.20 12.28
N GLY A 26 4.93 30.90 12.62
CA GLY A 26 5.73 30.38 13.73
C GLY A 26 5.14 30.63 15.12
N ASP A 27 3.92 31.16 15.21
CA ASP A 27 3.26 31.47 16.46
C ASP A 27 2.96 30.21 17.27
N ILE A 28 3.25 30.28 18.59
CA ILE A 28 3.05 29.17 19.51
C ILE A 28 1.69 29.28 20.17
N HIS A 29 0.93 28.18 20.12
CA HIS A 29 -0.39 28.09 20.72
C HIS A 29 -0.49 26.87 21.66
N ALA A 30 -1.09 27.11 22.83
CA ALA A 30 -1.47 26.03 23.74
C ALA A 30 -2.97 25.77 23.64
N PHE A 31 -3.34 24.52 23.43
CA PHE A 31 -4.72 24.06 23.36
C PHE A 31 -5.03 23.24 24.60
N SER A 32 -6.04 23.64 25.38
CA SER A 32 -6.58 22.82 26.47
C SER A 32 -7.70 21.96 25.96
N ALA A 33 -7.68 20.67 26.29
CA ALA A 33 -8.69 19.70 25.85
C ALA A 33 -8.89 18.59 26.90
N LYS A 34 -10.13 18.11 27.00
CA LYS A 34 -10.46 16.97 27.87
C LYS A 34 -9.90 15.63 27.33
N SER A 35 -9.73 15.56 26.00
CA SER A 35 -9.19 14.42 25.28
C SER A 35 -8.45 14.89 24.03
N VAL A 36 -7.40 14.15 23.65
CA VAL A 36 -6.64 14.38 22.42
C VAL A 36 -6.68 13.09 21.59
N VAL A 37 -7.09 13.20 20.33
CA VAL A 37 -7.09 12.08 19.40
C VAL A 37 -5.87 12.22 18.49
N LEU A 38 -4.98 11.22 18.51
CA LEU A 38 -3.86 11.12 17.59
C LEU A 38 -4.31 10.42 16.30
N ALA A 39 -4.37 11.15 15.21
CA ALA A 39 -4.74 10.66 13.88
C ALA A 39 -3.70 11.08 12.83
N THR A 40 -2.43 11.03 13.19
CA THR A 40 -1.28 11.60 12.45
C THR A 40 -0.77 10.67 11.33
N GLY A 41 -1.43 9.55 11.09
CA GLY A 41 -0.99 8.56 10.12
C GLY A 41 0.22 7.75 10.59
N GLY A 42 0.96 7.21 9.63
CA GLY A 42 2.03 6.25 9.87
C GLY A 42 3.44 6.84 9.92
N ILE A 43 4.41 5.95 9.72
CA ILE A 43 5.85 6.21 9.81
C ILE A 43 6.57 5.87 8.48
N THR A 44 5.84 5.83 7.37
CA THR A 44 6.35 5.28 6.11
C THR A 44 7.50 6.07 5.49
N ARG A 45 7.72 7.32 5.92
CA ARG A 45 8.87 8.14 5.47
C ARG A 45 10.21 7.72 6.07
N CYS A 46 10.25 6.69 6.88
CA CYS A 46 11.50 6.02 7.26
C CYS A 46 12.18 5.28 6.09
N TRP A 47 11.44 5.02 5.00
CA TRP A 47 11.96 4.34 3.82
C TRP A 47 12.15 5.31 2.65
N SER A 48 13.22 5.11 1.89
CA SER A 48 13.58 5.96 0.73
C SER A 48 12.56 5.87 -0.41
N VAL A 49 11.89 4.72 -0.54
CA VAL A 49 10.79 4.51 -1.50
C VAL A 49 9.55 4.18 -0.71
N CYS A 50 8.55 5.04 -0.79
CA CYS A 50 7.30 4.85 -0.08
C CYS A 50 6.14 5.47 -0.84
N SER A 51 4.98 4.83 -0.77
CA SER A 51 3.74 5.30 -1.39
C SER A 51 2.88 6.16 -0.44
N GLY A 52 3.31 6.33 0.80
CA GLY A 52 2.59 7.15 1.78
C GLY A 52 2.83 8.64 1.61
N SER A 53 1.98 9.46 2.26
CA SER A 53 2.15 10.92 2.30
C SER A 53 3.52 11.32 2.84
N TRP A 54 4.04 12.45 2.34
CA TRP A 54 5.28 13.06 2.83
C TRP A 54 5.22 13.44 4.32
N GLU A 55 4.03 13.52 4.88
CA GLU A 55 3.77 13.89 6.26
C GLU A 55 3.81 12.69 7.23
N TYR A 56 3.96 11.45 6.72
CA TYR A 56 3.99 10.25 7.56
C TYR A 56 5.38 9.99 8.13
N THR A 57 5.84 10.94 8.95
CA THR A 57 7.17 11.01 9.56
C THR A 57 7.26 10.36 10.95
N GLY A 58 6.13 9.88 11.49
CA GLY A 58 6.08 9.23 12.80
C GLY A 58 5.93 10.17 13.99
N ASP A 59 5.64 11.47 13.75
CA ASP A 59 5.54 12.47 14.82
C ASP A 59 4.51 12.07 15.89
N GLY A 60 3.35 11.52 15.49
CA GLY A 60 2.35 11.05 16.43
C GLY A 60 2.84 9.91 17.33
N HIS A 61 3.65 9.00 16.80
CA HIS A 61 4.28 7.92 17.58
C HIS A 61 5.24 8.52 18.62
N ALA A 62 6.05 9.50 18.22
CA ALA A 62 6.96 10.19 19.12
C ALA A 62 6.20 10.97 20.21
N LEU A 63 5.15 11.69 19.84
CA LEU A 63 4.30 12.43 20.79
C LEU A 63 3.66 11.48 21.83
N ALA A 64 3.15 10.32 21.36
CA ALA A 64 2.56 9.32 22.22
C ALA A 64 3.60 8.73 23.20
N LEU A 65 4.77 8.35 22.70
CA LEU A 65 5.88 7.81 23.50
C LEU A 65 6.32 8.82 24.58
N TRP A 66 6.53 10.07 24.21
CA TRP A 66 6.92 11.12 25.17
C TRP A 66 5.82 11.43 26.18
N ALA A 67 4.57 11.20 25.83
CA ALA A 67 3.45 11.31 26.77
C ALA A 67 3.33 10.09 27.71
N GLY A 68 4.13 9.04 27.52
CA GLY A 68 4.17 7.85 28.37
C GLY A 68 3.38 6.66 27.81
N ALA A 69 2.93 6.71 26.57
CA ALA A 69 2.31 5.55 25.92
C ALA A 69 3.38 4.50 25.55
N GLU A 70 2.99 3.24 25.58
CA GLU A 70 3.81 2.15 25.07
C GLU A 70 3.67 2.04 23.55
N LEU A 71 4.78 1.79 22.85
CA LEU A 71 4.78 1.39 21.46
C LEU A 71 4.91 -0.12 21.38
N ARG A 72 4.07 -0.76 20.57
CA ARG A 72 4.03 -2.22 20.42
C ARG A 72 4.12 -2.61 18.97
N ASP A 73 4.81 -3.72 18.70
CA ASP A 73 4.90 -4.36 17.37
C ASP A 73 5.44 -3.42 16.28
N MET A 74 6.35 -2.51 16.63
CA MET A 74 6.89 -1.50 15.72
C MET A 74 7.74 -2.08 14.57
N GLU A 75 8.15 -3.35 14.68
CA GLU A 75 8.83 -4.12 13.64
C GLU A 75 7.89 -4.56 12.50
N PHE A 76 6.57 -4.57 12.73
CA PHE A 76 5.60 -4.96 11.70
C PHE A 76 5.28 -3.79 10.77
N VAL A 77 5.83 -3.85 9.57
CA VAL A 77 5.58 -2.89 8.51
C VAL A 77 4.92 -3.56 7.33
N GLN A 78 3.75 -3.05 6.92
CA GLN A 78 3.08 -3.54 5.73
C GLN A 78 3.62 -2.81 4.49
N PHE A 79 4.24 -3.56 3.58
CA PHE A 79 4.62 -3.05 2.27
C PHE A 79 3.49 -3.28 1.27
N HIS A 80 3.14 -2.23 0.52
CA HIS A 80 2.23 -2.38 -0.60
C HIS A 80 3.00 -2.98 -1.78
N PRO A 81 2.55 -4.10 -2.37
CA PRO A 81 3.34 -4.84 -3.35
C PRO A 81 3.48 -4.12 -4.69
N THR A 82 2.54 -3.24 -5.04
CA THR A 82 2.48 -2.59 -6.35
C THR A 82 2.75 -1.09 -6.27
N GLY A 83 3.89 -0.71 -5.71
CA GLY A 83 4.47 0.62 -5.87
C GLY A 83 5.29 0.69 -7.16
N MET A 84 5.19 1.78 -7.91
CA MET A 84 5.96 1.97 -9.13
C MET A 84 7.45 2.05 -8.84
N VAL A 85 8.27 1.38 -9.65
CA VAL A 85 9.74 1.42 -9.55
C VAL A 85 10.38 2.23 -10.68
N TRP A 86 9.64 2.48 -11.76
CA TRP A 86 10.09 3.22 -12.94
C TRP A 86 8.91 3.94 -13.62
N PRO A 87 9.13 5.10 -14.27
CA PRO A 87 10.35 5.91 -14.30
C PRO A 87 10.66 6.56 -12.94
N PRO A 88 11.88 7.12 -12.74
CA PRO A 88 12.29 7.71 -11.46
C PRO A 88 11.35 8.80 -10.93
N SER A 89 10.71 9.55 -11.80
CA SER A 89 9.76 10.63 -11.47
C SER A 89 8.49 10.15 -10.77
N VAL A 90 8.11 8.88 -10.97
CA VAL A 90 6.90 8.27 -10.38
C VAL A 90 7.23 7.15 -9.39
N ARG A 91 8.51 6.98 -9.08
CA ARG A 91 8.96 5.94 -8.15
C ARG A 91 8.28 6.08 -6.78
N GLY A 92 7.66 5.01 -6.31
CA GLY A 92 6.89 4.97 -5.07
C GLY A 92 5.41 5.35 -5.22
N ILE A 93 4.97 5.85 -6.38
CA ILE A 93 3.54 6.06 -6.59
C ILE A 93 2.80 4.73 -6.55
N LEU A 94 1.68 4.74 -5.84
CA LEU A 94 0.87 3.54 -5.63
C LEU A 94 0.07 3.18 -6.88
N VAL A 95 0.25 1.96 -7.36
CA VAL A 95 -0.71 1.30 -8.25
C VAL A 95 -1.72 0.57 -7.37
N THR A 96 -2.97 1.02 -7.40
CA THR A 96 -4.02 0.49 -6.52
C THR A 96 -4.23 -1.01 -6.69
N GLU A 97 -4.62 -1.66 -5.61
CA GLU A 97 -5.01 -3.08 -5.61
C GLU A 97 -6.14 -3.38 -6.61
N GLY A 98 -6.99 -2.38 -6.90
CA GLY A 98 -8.04 -2.47 -7.91
C GLY A 98 -7.53 -2.92 -9.28
N VAL A 99 -6.29 -2.59 -9.66
CA VAL A 99 -5.71 -3.08 -10.93
C VAL A 99 -5.62 -4.61 -10.94
N ARG A 100 -5.17 -5.22 -9.83
CA ARG A 100 -5.15 -6.70 -9.70
C ARG A 100 -6.56 -7.27 -9.62
N GLY A 101 -7.48 -6.59 -8.93
CA GLY A 101 -8.89 -6.98 -8.84
C GLY A 101 -9.64 -6.95 -10.17
N GLU A 102 -9.27 -6.05 -11.08
CA GLU A 102 -9.82 -5.98 -12.44
C GLU A 102 -9.08 -6.90 -13.43
N GLY A 103 -8.20 -7.77 -12.93
CA GLY A 103 -7.52 -8.80 -13.72
C GLY A 103 -6.07 -8.48 -14.09
N GLY A 104 -5.44 -7.51 -13.42
CA GLY A 104 -4.01 -7.24 -13.63
C GLY A 104 -3.14 -8.44 -13.29
N ARG A 105 -2.26 -8.83 -14.21
CA ARG A 105 -1.38 -10.00 -14.15
C ARG A 105 0.02 -9.57 -13.74
N LEU A 106 0.60 -10.25 -12.76
CA LEU A 106 2.00 -10.05 -12.36
C LEU A 106 2.89 -11.01 -13.13
N THR A 107 3.80 -10.45 -13.94
CA THR A 107 4.76 -11.23 -14.73
C THR A 107 6.20 -10.85 -14.42
N ASN A 108 7.10 -11.81 -14.57
CA ASN A 108 8.54 -11.61 -14.47
C ASN A 108 9.15 -11.20 -15.83
N SER A 109 10.49 -11.08 -15.91
CA SER A 109 11.20 -10.69 -17.13
C SER A 109 11.19 -11.77 -18.23
N GLU A 110 10.84 -12.99 -17.88
CA GLU A 110 10.71 -14.13 -18.78
C GLU A 110 9.28 -14.24 -19.35
N GLY A 111 8.34 -13.40 -18.83
CA GLY A 111 6.95 -13.39 -19.22
C GLY A 111 6.07 -14.34 -18.42
N ASP A 112 6.63 -15.03 -17.41
CA ASP A 112 5.88 -15.96 -16.59
C ASP A 112 4.98 -15.25 -15.60
N ARG A 113 3.76 -15.71 -15.46
CA ARG A 113 2.81 -15.27 -14.44
C ARG A 113 3.12 -15.99 -13.13
N PHE A 114 4.17 -15.53 -12.44
CA PHE A 114 4.89 -16.23 -11.38
C PHE A 114 4.08 -16.42 -10.07
N MET A 115 2.99 -15.70 -9.86
CA MET A 115 2.26 -15.75 -8.58
C MET A 115 1.74 -17.16 -8.22
N PHE A 116 1.51 -18.04 -9.20
CA PHE A 116 1.08 -19.43 -8.98
C PHE A 116 2.12 -20.24 -8.19
N ASP A 117 3.42 -19.94 -8.35
CA ASP A 117 4.51 -20.64 -7.66
C ASP A 117 4.67 -20.18 -6.20
N TYR A 118 3.95 -19.12 -5.79
CA TYR A 118 4.08 -18.51 -4.47
C TYR A 118 2.81 -18.62 -3.61
N VAL A 119 1.86 -19.44 -4.00
CA VAL A 119 0.64 -19.66 -3.19
C VAL A 119 1.00 -20.50 -1.96
N PRO A 120 0.90 -19.96 -0.73
CA PRO A 120 1.12 -20.75 0.46
C PRO A 120 0.06 -21.84 0.60
N GLU A 121 0.45 -23.01 1.12
CA GLU A 121 -0.44 -24.16 1.30
C GLU A 121 -1.75 -23.79 2.02
N MET A 122 -1.67 -22.93 3.02
CA MET A 122 -2.83 -22.47 3.77
C MET A 122 -3.86 -21.68 2.94
N PHE A 123 -3.48 -21.15 1.78
CA PHE A 123 -4.34 -20.39 0.87
C PHE A 123 -4.66 -21.15 -0.44
N ALA A 124 -4.12 -22.36 -0.63
CA ALA A 124 -4.32 -23.13 -1.86
C ALA A 124 -5.79 -23.44 -2.13
N GLY A 125 -6.61 -23.63 -1.09
CA GLY A 125 -8.04 -23.87 -1.24
C GLY A 125 -8.83 -22.67 -1.78
N ASP A 126 -8.33 -21.46 -1.61
CA ASP A 126 -9.02 -20.20 -1.97
C ASP A 126 -8.51 -19.58 -3.27
N HIS A 127 -7.37 -20.05 -3.78
CA HIS A 127 -6.71 -19.45 -4.95
C HIS A 127 -6.56 -20.46 -6.08
N ALA A 128 -6.64 -19.96 -7.31
CA ALA A 128 -6.56 -20.74 -8.52
C ALA A 128 -5.18 -21.40 -8.69
N ASP A 129 -5.18 -22.62 -9.22
CA ASP A 129 -3.96 -23.35 -9.55
C ASP A 129 -3.54 -23.15 -11.01
N THR A 130 -4.45 -22.65 -11.86
CA THR A 130 -4.20 -22.45 -13.28
C THR A 130 -4.56 -21.05 -13.76
N ILE A 131 -3.94 -20.66 -14.88
CA ILE A 131 -4.22 -19.37 -15.54
C ILE A 131 -5.68 -19.32 -15.99
N GLU A 132 -6.20 -20.40 -16.55
CA GLU A 132 -7.56 -20.49 -17.06
C GLU A 132 -8.59 -20.29 -15.95
N GLU A 133 -8.39 -20.90 -14.78
CA GLU A 133 -9.25 -20.71 -13.61
C GLU A 133 -9.22 -19.25 -13.12
N SER A 134 -8.03 -18.66 -13.05
CA SER A 134 -7.86 -17.25 -12.69
C SER A 134 -8.58 -16.32 -13.67
N ASP A 135 -8.43 -16.55 -14.95
CA ASP A 135 -9.04 -15.72 -15.99
C ASP A 135 -10.56 -15.88 -16.01
N GLN A 136 -11.08 -17.08 -15.77
CA GLN A 136 -12.51 -17.33 -15.59
C GLN A 136 -13.06 -16.52 -14.39
N TRP A 137 -12.39 -16.55 -13.24
CA TRP A 137 -12.79 -15.77 -12.08
C TRP A 137 -12.90 -14.27 -12.39
N VAL A 138 -11.90 -13.73 -13.08
CA VAL A 138 -11.87 -12.32 -13.48
C VAL A 138 -13.08 -11.99 -14.40
N GLU A 139 -13.34 -12.79 -15.40
CA GLU A 139 -14.47 -12.59 -16.33
C GLU A 139 -15.83 -12.63 -15.60
N GLU A 140 -16.01 -13.57 -14.68
CA GLU A 140 -17.23 -13.68 -13.88
C GLU A 140 -17.42 -12.42 -13.01
N VAL A 141 -16.42 -12.01 -12.23
CA VAL A 141 -16.51 -10.89 -11.29
C VAL A 141 -16.65 -9.55 -12.02
N VAL A 142 -15.87 -9.32 -13.07
CA VAL A 142 -15.93 -8.07 -13.83
C VAL A 142 -17.27 -7.92 -14.57
N SER A 143 -17.87 -9.04 -15.00
CA SER A 143 -19.22 -9.02 -15.58
C SER A 143 -20.34 -8.87 -14.54
N GLY A 144 -20.00 -8.78 -13.25
CA GLY A 144 -20.97 -8.63 -12.15
C GLY A 144 -21.62 -9.94 -11.69
N LYS A 145 -21.06 -11.08 -12.08
CA LYS A 145 -21.50 -12.40 -11.62
C LYS A 145 -20.79 -12.77 -10.32
N LEU A 146 -21.37 -13.71 -9.59
CA LEU A 146 -20.66 -14.38 -8.50
C LEU A 146 -19.63 -15.33 -9.09
N ALA A 147 -18.43 -15.31 -8.53
CA ALA A 147 -17.38 -16.23 -8.94
C ALA A 147 -17.76 -17.68 -8.61
N THR A 148 -17.58 -18.56 -9.58
CA THR A 148 -17.81 -20.01 -9.44
C THR A 148 -16.52 -20.79 -9.25
N VAL A 149 -15.38 -20.14 -9.45
CA VAL A 149 -14.02 -20.69 -9.35
C VAL A 149 -13.19 -19.89 -8.35
N ARG A 150 -11.99 -20.39 -8.02
CA ARG A 150 -11.08 -19.76 -7.06
C ARG A 150 -10.45 -18.48 -7.64
N ARG A 151 -10.16 -17.54 -6.75
CA ARG A 151 -9.63 -16.22 -7.13
C ARG A 151 -8.17 -16.26 -7.59
N PRO A 152 -7.72 -15.31 -8.42
CA PRO A 152 -6.33 -15.23 -8.87
C PRO A 152 -5.32 -15.12 -7.72
N PRO A 153 -4.13 -15.76 -7.82
CA PRO A 153 -3.06 -15.63 -6.83
C PRO A 153 -2.52 -14.20 -6.67
N GLU A 154 -2.69 -13.32 -7.65
CA GLU A 154 -2.39 -11.90 -7.55
C GLU A 154 -3.20 -11.18 -6.46
N LEU A 155 -4.30 -11.78 -6.01
CA LEU A 155 -5.15 -11.28 -4.92
C LEU A 155 -4.82 -11.89 -3.54
N LEU A 156 -3.70 -12.59 -3.43
CA LEU A 156 -3.12 -12.98 -2.15
C LEU A 156 -2.83 -11.74 -1.27
N THR A 157 -2.59 -11.98 0.01
CA THR A 157 -2.26 -10.92 0.96
C THR A 157 -1.04 -10.13 0.52
N ARG A 158 -1.00 -8.85 0.87
CA ARG A 158 0.03 -7.90 0.40
C ARG A 158 1.45 -8.36 0.72
N ASP A 159 1.66 -9.00 1.86
CA ASP A 159 2.96 -9.51 2.27
C ASP A 159 3.41 -10.70 1.40
N VAL A 160 2.51 -11.60 1.03
CA VAL A 160 2.82 -12.72 0.11
C VAL A 160 3.20 -12.19 -1.26
N VAL A 161 2.38 -11.29 -1.82
CA VAL A 161 2.68 -10.69 -3.14
C VAL A 161 4.00 -9.91 -3.12
N ALA A 162 4.26 -9.12 -2.07
CA ALA A 162 5.50 -8.37 -1.95
C ALA A 162 6.73 -9.29 -1.84
N LYS A 163 6.63 -10.39 -1.07
CA LYS A 163 7.68 -11.40 -0.95
C LYS A 163 7.92 -12.12 -2.28
N ALA A 164 6.86 -12.48 -3.01
CA ALA A 164 6.95 -13.12 -4.32
C ALA A 164 7.70 -12.23 -5.32
N ILE A 165 7.30 -10.96 -5.47
CA ILE A 165 7.99 -9.99 -6.33
C ILE A 165 9.47 -9.86 -5.94
N ASN A 166 9.76 -9.72 -4.64
CA ASN A 166 11.15 -9.62 -4.18
C ASN A 166 11.97 -10.89 -4.44
N SER A 167 11.35 -12.07 -4.39
CA SER A 167 11.99 -13.35 -4.72
C SER A 167 12.34 -13.42 -6.21
N GLU A 168 11.44 -13.01 -7.09
CA GLU A 168 11.71 -12.92 -8.53
C GLU A 168 12.86 -11.94 -8.84
N VAL A 169 12.85 -10.76 -8.21
CA VAL A 169 13.93 -9.79 -8.37
C VAL A 169 15.28 -10.36 -7.90
N LYS A 170 15.31 -11.01 -6.74
CA LYS A 170 16.55 -11.63 -6.19
C LYS A 170 17.03 -12.81 -7.03
N ALA A 171 16.14 -13.53 -7.68
CA ALA A 171 16.47 -14.62 -8.59
C ALA A 171 16.96 -14.15 -9.98
N GLY A 172 17.00 -12.82 -10.20
CA GLY A 172 17.42 -12.24 -11.48
C GLY A 172 16.31 -12.21 -12.54
N ARG A 173 15.09 -12.60 -12.20
CA ARG A 173 13.93 -12.57 -13.10
C ARG A 173 13.05 -11.33 -12.91
N GLY A 174 13.51 -10.34 -12.17
CA GLY A 174 12.85 -9.05 -12.06
C GLY A 174 12.95 -8.20 -13.32
N SER A 175 12.21 -7.09 -13.35
CA SER A 175 12.36 -6.07 -14.39
C SER A 175 13.76 -5.42 -14.30
N PRO A 176 14.24 -4.77 -15.36
CA PRO A 176 15.53 -4.03 -15.33
C PRO A 176 15.60 -2.94 -14.25
N HIS A 177 14.47 -2.56 -13.69
CA HIS A 177 14.32 -1.49 -12.71
C HIS A 177 14.09 -1.99 -11.28
N GLY A 178 14.20 -3.30 -11.03
CA GLY A 178 14.10 -3.90 -9.70
C GLY A 178 12.68 -4.14 -9.20
N GLY A 179 11.76 -4.50 -10.09
CA GLY A 179 10.38 -4.86 -9.77
C GLY A 179 9.88 -6.00 -10.66
N ALA A 180 8.57 -6.18 -10.72
CA ALA A 180 7.88 -7.04 -11.67
C ALA A 180 7.02 -6.20 -12.62
N PHE A 181 6.46 -6.81 -13.65
CA PHE A 181 5.50 -6.16 -14.53
C PHE A 181 4.09 -6.44 -14.02
N LEU A 182 3.25 -5.40 -14.02
CA LEU A 182 1.82 -5.52 -13.75
C LEU A 182 1.08 -5.12 -15.03
N ASP A 183 0.58 -6.11 -15.75
CA ASP A 183 -0.08 -5.92 -17.04
C ASP A 183 -1.59 -6.08 -16.92
N ILE A 184 -2.34 -5.10 -17.39
CA ILE A 184 -3.80 -5.09 -17.52
C ILE A 184 -4.26 -4.77 -18.95
N SER A 185 -3.34 -4.67 -19.90
CA SER A 185 -3.60 -4.26 -21.28
C SER A 185 -4.62 -5.15 -22.02
N HIS A 186 -4.66 -6.44 -21.64
CA HIS A 186 -5.61 -7.42 -22.19
C HIS A 186 -7.09 -7.09 -21.94
N ARG A 187 -7.38 -6.17 -20.98
CA ARG A 187 -8.76 -5.70 -20.70
C ARG A 187 -9.25 -4.66 -21.71
N GLY A 188 -8.34 -4.06 -22.47
CA GLY A 188 -8.62 -2.97 -23.40
C GLY A 188 -8.80 -1.61 -22.74
N GLU A 189 -8.49 -0.55 -23.48
CA GLU A 189 -8.46 0.83 -22.96
C GLU A 189 -9.82 1.30 -22.44
N GLU A 190 -10.91 0.96 -23.11
CA GLU A 190 -12.28 1.36 -22.73
C GLU A 190 -12.66 0.80 -21.34
N ALA A 191 -12.37 -0.49 -21.09
CA ALA A 191 -12.65 -1.11 -19.80
C ALA A 191 -11.78 -0.50 -18.69
N ILE A 192 -10.50 -0.25 -18.97
CA ILE A 192 -9.57 0.38 -18.01
C ILE A 192 -10.04 1.80 -17.68
N LEU A 193 -10.40 2.61 -18.68
CA LEU A 193 -10.90 3.98 -18.46
C LEU A 193 -12.18 3.99 -17.61
N LYS A 194 -13.08 3.06 -17.83
CA LYS A 194 -14.35 2.95 -17.10
C LYS A 194 -14.16 2.52 -15.65
N LYS A 195 -13.31 1.51 -15.41
CA LYS A 195 -13.15 0.86 -14.10
C LYS A 195 -12.03 1.47 -13.24
N LEU A 196 -10.98 1.97 -13.88
CA LEU A 196 -9.76 2.46 -13.26
C LEU A 196 -9.36 3.85 -13.82
N PRO A 197 -10.26 4.85 -13.83
CA PRO A 197 -10.00 6.14 -14.49
C PRO A 197 -8.78 6.85 -13.94
N SER A 198 -8.54 6.77 -12.62
CA SER A 198 -7.38 7.39 -11.99
C SER A 198 -6.07 6.75 -12.45
N MET A 199 -6.05 5.42 -12.61
CA MET A 199 -4.87 4.70 -13.10
C MET A 199 -4.63 5.01 -14.57
N HIS A 200 -5.68 4.98 -15.39
CA HIS A 200 -5.58 5.36 -16.80
C HIS A 200 -4.99 6.77 -16.98
N HIS A 201 -5.44 7.74 -16.19
CA HIS A 201 -4.90 9.10 -16.20
C HIS A 201 -3.44 9.17 -15.73
N GLN A 202 -3.04 8.34 -14.78
CA GLN A 202 -1.68 8.30 -14.24
C GLN A 202 -0.66 7.75 -15.24
N PHE A 203 -1.09 6.92 -16.19
CA PHE A 203 -0.22 6.26 -17.18
C PHE A 203 -0.25 6.92 -18.59
N LYS A 204 -1.01 7.99 -18.76
CA LYS A 204 -0.96 8.89 -19.93
C LYS A 204 -0.05 10.09 -19.68
#